data_f129856fcaf5bac7087b81018ecf741c
#
_entry.id   f129856fcaf5bac7087b81018ecf741c
#
_cell.length_a   1.000
_cell.length_b   1.000
_cell.length_c   1.000
_cell.angle_alpha   90.00
_cell.angle_beta   90.00
_cell.angle_gamma   90.00
#
_symmetry.space_group_name_H-M   'P 1'
#
loop_
_entity.id
_entity.type
_entity.pdbx_description
1 polymer ?
#
loop_
_entity_poly.entity_id
_entity_poly.type
_entity_poly.pdbx_seq_one_letter_code
_entity_poly.pdbx_strand_id
1 'polypeptide(L)'
;PNILGTTLNLWVSDLKHSQISQSLGGGMIGGALYQVTYFLVAQFGSYVLGVLSIFVGVFLFTQKSAQDLIDFLQDFGEAISQRLKVSEEKQKLREEKKKAKQVKKEAEKEALRQQMLEQQKNQVRPFTETEEQERQHKAPEMIIEPHQMSLIEPTEAEKLMQEQKDASQVPPKRSRKTKAAPEEDIEGDDPLEFSMENEEPDEFYELPPSTLLDPAKVQDQSDEYEKIKQNGEILNQTFQSFGVDATVVKASLGPSVTKFEIQPAVGVKVSKIVSLTDDIALALAAKDIRMEAPIPGKSLIGIEVPNQNISMVSFREVIEATPAHPDKILEVPLGRDISGKVQTCDLTKMPHLLIAGSTGSGKSVAINGIITSILMQAKPHQVKLMMVDPKMVELNVYNGIPHLLTPVVTNPRKAAQALQKVVKEMEERYEKFAATGVRNIAGYNELIEAKNQEDGQKRPILPFIVVIVDELADLMMVASNEVEDAIIRLAQMARAAGIHMILATQRPSVDVITGIIKANVPSRIAFAVSSGTDSRTIIDSHGAEKLLGRGDMLYLPMGENKPIRVQGAFISDGEVERIVKFVTDQMGANYDEKMMNLEEEAPSESNNDYPQDELYEEAKALVVEMQTASV
;
A
#
# COMPACT_ATOMS: atom_id res chain seq x y z
N PRO A 1 -33.69 -19.79 15.00
CA PRO A 1 -34.14 -19.26 13.71
C PRO A 1 -35.23 -20.17 13.14
N ASN A 2 -36.32 -19.58 12.65
CA ASN A 2 -37.43 -20.36 12.09
C ASN A 2 -37.13 -20.67 10.61
N ILE A 3 -36.21 -21.61 10.38
CA ILE A 3 -35.67 -21.95 9.07
C ILE A 3 -36.77 -22.51 8.16
N LEU A 4 -37.65 -23.37 8.73
CA LEU A 4 -38.75 -23.94 7.98
C LEU A 4 -39.76 -22.87 7.53
N GLY A 5 -40.04 -21.85 8.36
CA GLY A 5 -40.89 -20.73 7.99
C GLY A 5 -40.30 -19.85 6.91
N THR A 6 -38.99 -19.63 6.95
CA THR A 6 -38.27 -18.84 5.92
C THR A 6 -38.26 -19.58 4.58
N THR A 7 -38.00 -20.89 4.60
CA THR A 7 -38.02 -21.73 3.39
C THR A 7 -39.40 -21.81 2.77
N LEU A 8 -40.45 -21.92 3.58
CA LEU A 8 -41.84 -21.91 3.12
C LEU A 8 -42.23 -20.58 2.48
N ASN A 9 -41.85 -19.46 3.10
CA ASN A 9 -42.13 -18.14 2.58
C ASN A 9 -41.43 -17.87 1.25
N LEU A 10 -40.19 -18.29 1.09
CA LEU A 10 -39.45 -18.19 -0.16
C LEU A 10 -40.10 -19.08 -1.25
N TRP A 11 -40.49 -20.32 -0.92
CA TRP A 11 -41.14 -21.21 -1.86
C TRP A 11 -42.49 -20.69 -2.32
N VAL A 12 -43.31 -20.14 -1.41
CA VAL A 12 -44.60 -19.50 -1.72
C VAL A 12 -44.42 -18.25 -2.58
N SER A 13 -43.38 -17.47 -2.32
CA SER A 13 -43.01 -16.29 -3.09
C SER A 13 -42.61 -16.67 -4.53
N ASP A 14 -41.78 -17.67 -4.69
CA ASP A 14 -41.33 -18.16 -5.99
C ASP A 14 -42.49 -18.75 -6.83
N LEU A 15 -43.42 -19.47 -6.18
CA LEU A 15 -44.66 -19.93 -6.81
C LEU A 15 -45.57 -18.78 -7.27
N LYS A 16 -45.67 -17.71 -6.47
CA LYS A 16 -46.51 -16.54 -6.85
C LYS A 16 -45.95 -15.74 -8.01
N HIS A 17 -44.63 -15.63 -8.10
CA HIS A 17 -43.97 -14.83 -9.12
C HIS A 17 -43.44 -15.62 -10.31
N SER A 18 -43.62 -16.96 -10.32
CA SER A 18 -43.13 -17.91 -11.37
C SER A 18 -41.64 -17.69 -11.69
N GLN A 19 -40.86 -17.28 -10.72
CA GLN A 19 -39.41 -17.07 -10.86
C GLN A 19 -38.69 -17.63 -9.60
N ILE A 20 -37.56 -18.31 -9.84
CA ILE A 20 -36.70 -18.80 -8.76
C ILE A 20 -35.83 -17.66 -8.30
N SER A 21 -36.10 -17.09 -7.11
CA SER A 21 -35.37 -15.96 -6.56
C SER A 21 -34.06 -16.36 -5.91
N GLN A 22 -33.99 -17.54 -5.28
CA GLN A 22 -32.79 -18.11 -4.67
C GLN A 22 -32.81 -19.65 -4.72
N SER A 23 -31.63 -20.28 -4.78
CA SER A 23 -31.50 -21.73 -4.66
C SER A 23 -31.90 -22.19 -3.26
N LEU A 24 -32.98 -22.96 -3.16
CA LEU A 24 -33.49 -23.51 -1.89
C LEU A 24 -32.75 -24.78 -1.41
N GLY A 25 -31.67 -25.19 -2.09
CA GLY A 25 -30.90 -26.39 -1.75
C GLY A 25 -31.75 -27.64 -1.65
N GLY A 26 -31.82 -28.27 -0.48
CA GLY A 26 -32.63 -29.47 -0.23
C GLY A 26 -34.15 -29.25 -0.16
N GLY A 27 -34.66 -28.06 -0.47
CA GLY A 27 -36.07 -27.71 -0.45
C GLY A 27 -36.71 -27.83 0.94
N MET A 28 -38.04 -28.05 0.97
CA MET A 28 -38.82 -28.20 2.20
C MET A 28 -38.35 -29.36 3.10
N ILE A 29 -37.98 -30.48 2.47
CA ILE A 29 -37.50 -31.68 3.23
C ILE A 29 -36.16 -31.40 3.85
N GLY A 30 -35.22 -30.78 3.13
CA GLY A 30 -33.91 -30.37 3.68
C GLY A 30 -34.05 -29.34 4.80
N GLY A 31 -34.94 -28.35 4.63
CA GLY A 31 -35.23 -27.36 5.66
C GLY A 31 -35.82 -27.96 6.93
N ALA A 32 -36.72 -28.95 6.81
CA ALA A 32 -37.31 -29.67 7.96
C ALA A 32 -36.24 -30.50 8.71
N LEU A 33 -35.43 -31.26 7.98
CA LEU A 33 -34.34 -32.06 8.55
C LEU A 33 -33.31 -31.15 9.25
N TYR A 34 -32.94 -30.06 8.63
CA TYR A 34 -32.01 -29.11 9.24
C TYR A 34 -32.59 -28.43 10.51
N GLN A 35 -33.88 -28.10 10.53
CA GLN A 35 -34.54 -27.54 11.68
C GLN A 35 -34.52 -28.52 12.88
N VAL A 36 -34.75 -29.82 12.64
CA VAL A 36 -34.71 -30.86 13.67
C VAL A 36 -33.29 -31.06 14.18
N THR A 37 -32.31 -31.18 13.30
CA THR A 37 -30.91 -31.37 13.69
C THR A 37 -30.34 -30.12 14.39
N TYR A 38 -30.72 -28.91 13.96
CA TYR A 38 -30.35 -27.67 14.65
C TYR A 38 -30.89 -27.60 16.08
N PHE A 39 -32.12 -28.03 16.30
CA PHE A 39 -32.72 -28.08 17.65
C PHE A 39 -32.01 -29.08 18.58
N LEU A 40 -31.53 -30.20 18.03
CA LEU A 40 -30.90 -31.27 18.83
C LEU A 40 -29.41 -30.99 19.14
N VAL A 41 -28.64 -30.45 18.20
CA VAL A 41 -27.16 -30.41 18.30
C VAL A 41 -26.56 -29.04 17.98
N ALA A 42 -27.37 -28.02 17.91
CA ALA A 42 -26.99 -26.66 17.49
C ALA A 42 -26.37 -26.59 16.08
N GLN A 43 -25.95 -25.40 15.66
CA GLN A 43 -25.50 -25.17 14.29
C GLN A 43 -24.29 -26.02 13.89
N PHE A 44 -23.27 -26.10 14.72
CA PHE A 44 -22.05 -26.85 14.44
C PHE A 44 -22.32 -28.38 14.34
N GLY A 45 -23.11 -28.92 15.27
CA GLY A 45 -23.47 -30.34 15.25
C GLY A 45 -24.31 -30.72 14.02
N SER A 46 -25.17 -29.84 13.53
CA SER A 46 -25.98 -30.07 12.31
C SER A 46 -25.10 -30.20 11.08
N TYR A 47 -24.04 -29.42 10.96
CA TYR A 47 -23.06 -29.56 9.84
C TYR A 47 -22.31 -30.88 9.91
N VAL A 48 -21.86 -31.28 11.12
CA VAL A 48 -21.17 -32.57 11.31
C VAL A 48 -22.08 -33.75 10.96
N LEU A 49 -23.34 -33.73 11.38
CA LEU A 49 -24.33 -34.75 11.02
C LEU A 49 -24.64 -34.78 9.52
N GLY A 50 -24.70 -33.61 8.87
CA GLY A 50 -24.88 -33.49 7.41
C GLY A 50 -23.75 -34.17 6.65
N VAL A 51 -22.51 -33.86 7.01
CA VAL A 51 -21.31 -34.46 6.38
C VAL A 51 -21.29 -35.98 6.61
N LEU A 52 -21.61 -36.43 7.83
CA LEU A 52 -21.66 -37.84 8.16
C LEU A 52 -22.76 -38.57 7.35
N SER A 53 -23.93 -37.94 7.15
CA SER A 53 -25.02 -38.50 6.34
C SER A 53 -24.64 -38.65 4.87
N ILE A 54 -23.94 -37.67 4.30
CA ILE A 54 -23.40 -37.75 2.94
C ILE A 54 -22.41 -38.92 2.85
N PHE A 55 -21.52 -39.05 3.81
CA PHE A 55 -20.53 -40.12 3.85
C PHE A 55 -21.20 -41.53 3.91
N VAL A 56 -22.20 -41.69 4.73
CA VAL A 56 -23.02 -42.93 4.83
C VAL A 56 -23.76 -43.18 3.50
N GLY A 57 -24.34 -42.13 2.90
CA GLY A 57 -25.03 -42.23 1.61
C GLY A 57 -24.11 -42.72 0.50
N VAL A 58 -22.93 -42.13 0.36
CA VAL A 58 -21.91 -42.55 -0.60
C VAL A 58 -21.46 -43.99 -0.35
N PHE A 59 -21.29 -44.35 0.94
CA PHE A 59 -20.92 -45.73 1.29
C PHE A 59 -21.99 -46.75 0.91
N LEU A 60 -23.26 -46.48 1.18
CA LEU A 60 -24.37 -47.34 0.80
C LEU A 60 -24.48 -47.47 -0.73
N PHE A 61 -24.17 -46.43 -1.47
CA PHE A 61 -24.20 -46.46 -2.92
C PHE A 61 -23.09 -47.35 -3.54
N THR A 62 -21.95 -47.49 -2.85
CA THR A 62 -20.80 -48.30 -3.32
C THR A 62 -20.98 -49.81 -3.10
N GLN A 63 -22.11 -50.27 -2.52
CA GLN A 63 -22.43 -51.67 -2.21
C GLN A 63 -21.36 -52.44 -1.40
N LYS A 64 -20.51 -51.71 -0.63
CA LYS A 64 -19.50 -52.31 0.24
C LYS A 64 -20.11 -52.88 1.52
N SER A 65 -19.47 -53.92 2.09
CA SER A 65 -19.92 -54.55 3.32
C SER A 65 -19.73 -53.63 4.56
N ALA A 66 -20.57 -53.80 5.58
CA ALA A 66 -20.40 -53.10 6.86
C ALA A 66 -19.03 -53.37 7.51
N GLN A 67 -18.41 -54.52 7.23
CA GLN A 67 -17.07 -54.84 7.70
C GLN A 67 -16.00 -53.96 7.03
N ASP A 68 -16.12 -53.71 5.73
CA ASP A 68 -15.19 -52.80 5.03
C ASP A 68 -15.24 -51.37 5.58
N LEU A 69 -16.38 -50.93 6.12
CA LEU A 69 -16.51 -49.62 6.79
C LEU A 69 -15.78 -49.59 8.12
N ILE A 70 -15.89 -50.67 8.88
CA ILE A 70 -15.22 -50.78 10.20
C ILE A 70 -13.72 -50.82 10.00
N ASP A 71 -13.23 -51.58 9.04
CA ASP A 71 -11.81 -51.68 8.71
C ASP A 71 -11.28 -50.33 8.22
N PHE A 72 -12.02 -49.62 7.35
CA PHE A 72 -11.65 -48.28 6.92
C PHE A 72 -11.60 -47.25 8.09
N LEU A 73 -12.56 -47.30 9.02
CA LEU A 73 -12.56 -46.41 10.18
C LEU A 73 -11.41 -46.73 11.15
N GLN A 74 -11.01 -48.01 11.29
CA GLN A 74 -9.86 -48.43 12.07
C GLN A 74 -8.55 -47.96 11.45
N ASP A 75 -8.36 -48.18 10.15
CA ASP A 75 -7.18 -47.71 9.39
C ASP A 75 -7.04 -46.19 9.44
N PHE A 76 -8.16 -45.48 9.32
CA PHE A 76 -8.20 -44.01 9.39
C PHE A 76 -7.88 -43.53 10.83
N GLY A 77 -8.39 -44.19 11.84
CA GLY A 77 -8.09 -43.94 13.27
C GLY A 77 -6.61 -44.16 13.58
N GLU A 78 -6.02 -45.24 13.05
CA GLU A 78 -4.59 -45.53 13.21
C GLU A 78 -3.70 -44.51 12.47
N ALA A 79 -4.07 -44.11 11.26
CA ALA A 79 -3.35 -43.09 10.49
C ALA A 79 -3.34 -41.71 11.20
N ILE A 80 -4.47 -41.31 11.80
CA ILE A 80 -4.56 -40.10 12.63
C ILE A 80 -3.70 -40.24 13.89
N SER A 81 -3.79 -41.37 14.59
CA SER A 81 -3.00 -41.65 15.79
C SER A 81 -1.50 -41.58 15.51
N GLN A 82 -1.03 -42.17 14.40
CA GLN A 82 0.36 -42.10 13.99
C GLN A 82 0.80 -40.65 13.65
N ARG A 83 -0.03 -39.87 12.97
CA ARG A 83 0.26 -38.44 12.69
C ARG A 83 0.34 -37.59 13.95
N LEU A 84 -0.52 -37.84 14.93
CA LEU A 84 -0.50 -37.17 16.24
C LEU A 84 0.77 -37.49 17.01
N LYS A 85 1.19 -38.79 17.07
CA LYS A 85 2.42 -39.22 17.74
C LYS A 85 3.67 -38.58 17.10
N VAL A 86 3.74 -38.55 15.77
CA VAL A 86 4.84 -37.87 15.05
C VAL A 86 4.85 -36.35 15.30
N SER A 87 3.66 -35.74 15.49
CA SER A 87 3.54 -34.34 15.85
C SER A 87 4.06 -34.05 17.26
N GLU A 88 3.72 -34.92 18.25
CA GLU A 88 4.20 -34.82 19.63
C GLU A 88 5.71 -35.04 19.76
N GLU A 89 6.28 -36.00 19.01
CA GLU A 89 7.72 -36.20 18.98
C GLU A 89 8.45 -34.99 18.39
N LYS A 90 7.92 -34.42 17.30
CA LYS A 90 8.48 -33.20 16.73
C LYS A 90 8.40 -32.00 17.67
N GLN A 91 7.34 -31.93 18.48
CA GLN A 91 7.18 -30.89 19.48
C GLN A 91 8.18 -31.05 20.62
N LYS A 92 8.35 -32.27 21.16
CA LYS A 92 9.37 -32.60 22.18
C LYS A 92 10.79 -32.29 21.69
N LEU A 93 11.12 -32.68 20.46
CA LEU A 93 12.42 -32.40 19.85
C LEU A 93 12.67 -30.87 19.64
N ARG A 94 11.61 -30.10 19.38
CA ARG A 94 11.69 -28.62 19.30
C ARG A 94 11.90 -27.98 20.67
N GLU A 95 11.28 -28.52 21.70
CA GLU A 95 11.45 -28.05 23.08
C GLU A 95 12.85 -28.38 23.61
N GLU A 96 13.37 -29.57 23.36
CA GLU A 96 14.74 -29.93 23.73
C GLU A 96 15.78 -29.06 23.01
N LYS A 97 15.58 -28.79 21.71
CA LYS A 97 16.45 -27.87 20.97
C LYS A 97 16.35 -26.43 21.48
N LYS A 98 15.17 -25.99 21.95
CA LYS A 98 15.01 -24.66 22.59
C LYS A 98 15.72 -24.62 23.95
N LYS A 99 15.57 -25.65 24.79
CA LYS A 99 16.27 -25.76 26.08
C LYS A 99 17.79 -25.79 25.90
N ALA A 100 18.30 -26.58 24.96
CA ALA A 100 19.73 -26.64 24.65
C ALA A 100 20.29 -25.30 24.14
N LYS A 101 19.50 -24.55 23.33
CA LYS A 101 19.87 -23.20 22.89
C LYS A 101 19.85 -22.19 24.04
N GLN A 102 18.92 -22.33 24.98
CA GLN A 102 18.87 -21.46 26.17
C GLN A 102 20.07 -21.67 27.09
N VAL A 103 20.39 -22.94 27.41
CA VAL A 103 21.55 -23.29 28.22
C VAL A 103 22.86 -22.80 27.58
N LYS A 104 22.99 -22.94 26.25
CA LYS A 104 24.16 -22.41 25.53
C LYS A 104 24.26 -20.88 25.59
N LYS A 105 23.10 -20.18 25.51
CA LYS A 105 23.03 -18.71 25.60
C LYS A 105 23.29 -18.18 27.03
N GLU A 106 22.91 -18.96 28.05
CA GLU A 106 23.20 -18.64 29.44
C GLU A 106 24.67 -18.85 29.78
N ALA A 107 25.28 -19.94 29.32
CA ALA A 107 26.71 -20.17 29.47
C ALA A 107 27.58 -19.11 28.77
N GLU A 108 27.15 -18.66 27.57
CA GLU A 108 27.82 -17.59 26.83
C GLU A 108 27.68 -16.21 27.54
N LYS A 109 26.51 -15.93 28.13
CA LYS A 109 26.28 -14.74 28.96
C LYS A 109 27.10 -14.77 30.24
N GLU A 110 27.26 -15.92 30.86
CA GLU A 110 28.03 -16.08 32.10
C GLU A 110 29.53 -15.92 31.83
N ALA A 111 30.04 -16.47 30.72
CA ALA A 111 31.41 -16.26 30.27
C ALA A 111 31.69 -14.78 29.95
N LEU A 112 30.78 -14.08 29.27
CA LEU A 112 30.90 -12.65 28.98
C LEU A 112 30.85 -11.80 30.27
N ARG A 113 30.05 -12.21 31.26
CA ARG A 113 29.95 -11.55 32.56
C ARG A 113 31.23 -11.72 33.37
N GLN A 114 31.87 -12.86 33.33
CA GLN A 114 33.17 -13.10 33.95
C GLN A 114 34.28 -12.29 33.30
N GLN A 115 34.31 -12.20 31.96
CA GLN A 115 35.24 -11.31 31.26
C GLN A 115 35.07 -9.82 31.59
N MET A 116 33.82 -9.36 31.72
CA MET A 116 33.54 -7.98 32.14
C MET A 116 33.95 -7.72 33.60
N LEU A 117 33.78 -8.69 34.50
CA LEU A 117 34.23 -8.58 35.91
C LEU A 117 35.78 -8.59 36.04
N GLU A 118 36.49 -9.34 35.18
CA GLU A 118 37.95 -9.26 35.14
C GLU A 118 38.45 -7.93 34.58
N GLN A 119 37.81 -7.38 33.56
CA GLN A 119 38.14 -6.04 33.04
C GLN A 119 37.85 -4.93 34.03
N GLN A 120 36.79 -5.03 34.84
CA GLN A 120 36.49 -4.07 35.90
C GLN A 120 37.49 -4.14 37.07
N LYS A 121 38.00 -5.32 37.43
CA LYS A 121 39.03 -5.49 38.48
C LYS A 121 40.36 -4.83 38.12
N ASN A 122 40.65 -4.70 36.83
CA ASN A 122 41.91 -4.09 36.35
C ASN A 122 41.84 -2.56 36.18
N GLN A 123 40.68 -1.92 36.42
CA GLN A 123 40.50 -0.46 36.27
C GLN A 123 40.14 0.29 37.55
N VAL A 124 40.21 -0.31 38.73
CA VAL A 124 39.87 0.39 39.98
C VAL A 124 41.06 1.21 40.45
N ARG A 125 41.04 2.52 40.22
CA ARG A 125 41.72 3.51 41.03
C ARG A 125 40.81 3.87 42.22
N PRO A 126 41.37 4.09 43.45
CA PRO A 126 40.53 4.40 44.61
C PRO A 126 39.95 5.81 44.51
N PHE A 127 38.62 5.89 44.56
CA PHE A 127 37.86 7.14 44.64
C PHE A 127 37.73 7.56 46.11
N THR A 128 37.87 8.87 46.38
CA THR A 128 37.69 9.48 47.69
C THR A 128 36.22 9.79 47.98
N GLU A 129 35.82 9.64 49.26
CA GLU A 129 34.44 9.68 49.79
C GLU A 129 33.63 10.98 49.54
N THR A 130 34.15 11.96 48.84
CA THR A 130 33.47 13.27 48.66
C THR A 130 32.53 13.34 47.45
N GLU A 131 32.57 12.35 46.55
CA GLU A 131 31.75 12.39 45.30
C GLU A 131 30.42 11.62 45.35
N GLU A 132 30.17 10.89 46.43
CA GLU A 132 28.94 10.07 46.55
C GLU A 132 27.70 10.86 47.03
N GLN A 133 27.89 12.04 47.63
CA GLN A 133 26.77 12.85 48.14
C GLN A 133 26.15 13.82 47.11
N GLU A 134 26.80 14.08 45.99
CA GLU A 134 26.26 14.97 44.96
C GLU A 134 25.40 14.27 43.90
N ARG A 135 25.37 12.93 43.85
CA ARG A 135 24.61 12.17 42.85
C ARG A 135 23.16 11.79 43.22
N GLN A 136 22.73 12.09 44.43
CA GLN A 136 21.42 11.61 44.93
C GLN A 136 20.24 12.59 44.75
N HIS A 137 20.42 13.79 44.17
CA HIS A 137 19.31 14.76 44.06
C HIS A 137 19.33 15.61 42.80
N LYS A 138 19.29 14.97 41.59
CA LYS A 138 18.79 15.66 40.40
C LYS A 138 18.05 14.63 39.54
N ALA A 139 16.73 14.76 39.48
CA ALA A 139 15.95 14.15 38.43
C ALA A 139 16.48 14.63 37.06
N PRO A 140 16.63 13.76 36.06
CA PRO A 140 17.09 14.18 34.75
C PRO A 140 16.14 15.23 34.17
N GLU A 141 16.68 16.37 33.83
CA GLU A 141 15.95 17.44 33.16
C GLU A 141 15.54 16.96 31.77
N MET A 142 14.22 17.00 31.46
CA MET A 142 13.68 16.58 30.18
C MET A 142 14.20 17.49 29.06
N ILE A 143 14.86 16.90 28.07
CA ILE A 143 15.33 17.64 26.89
C ILE A 143 14.16 17.80 25.91
N ILE A 144 13.79 19.06 25.64
CA ILE A 144 12.79 19.40 24.61
C ILE A 144 13.56 19.92 23.40
N GLU A 145 13.49 19.18 22.27
CA GLU A 145 14.03 19.64 21.00
C GLU A 145 12.94 20.42 20.25
N PRO A 146 13.14 21.73 19.99
CA PRO A 146 12.25 22.49 19.14
C PRO A 146 12.41 22.04 17.69
N HIS A 147 11.30 21.85 17.01
CA HIS A 147 11.28 21.70 15.57
C HIS A 147 11.59 23.07 14.95
N GLN A 148 12.80 23.26 14.42
CA GLN A 148 13.10 24.42 13.60
C GLN A 148 12.41 24.25 12.24
N MET A 149 11.21 24.82 12.09
CA MET A 149 10.75 25.22 10.76
C MET A 149 11.74 26.27 10.27
N SER A 150 12.57 25.89 9.31
CA SER A 150 13.43 26.85 8.62
C SER A 150 12.52 27.83 7.88
N LEU A 151 12.43 29.05 8.38
CA LEU A 151 11.98 30.18 7.57
C LEU A 151 12.97 30.30 6.42
N ILE A 152 12.59 29.82 5.25
CA ILE A 152 13.32 30.08 4.01
C ILE A 152 13.06 31.54 3.71
N GLU A 153 14.08 32.38 3.87
CA GLU A 153 14.03 33.75 3.36
C GLU A 153 13.83 33.70 1.85
N PRO A 154 13.04 34.64 1.26
CA PRO A 154 12.77 34.64 -0.17
C PRO A 154 14.09 34.67 -0.94
N THR A 155 14.26 33.71 -1.84
CA THR A 155 15.44 33.58 -2.68
C THR A 155 15.61 34.80 -3.58
N GLU A 156 16.87 35.16 -3.89
CA GLU A 156 17.20 36.29 -4.79
C GLU A 156 16.45 36.26 -6.13
N ALA A 157 15.97 35.09 -6.57
CA ALA A 157 15.14 34.92 -7.75
C ALA A 157 13.77 35.61 -7.64
N GLU A 158 13.15 35.67 -6.45
CA GLU A 158 11.88 36.36 -6.25
C GLU A 158 12.03 37.90 -6.30
N LYS A 159 13.19 38.42 -5.89
CA LYS A 159 13.49 39.86 -6.00
C LYS A 159 13.69 40.31 -7.45
N LEU A 160 14.28 39.47 -8.30
CA LEU A 160 14.46 39.73 -9.73
C LEU A 160 13.14 39.65 -10.53
N MET A 161 12.17 38.84 -10.10
CA MET A 161 10.86 38.77 -10.77
C MET A 161 9.91 39.92 -10.43
N GLN A 162 10.10 40.62 -9.33
CA GLN A 162 9.33 41.81 -8.99
C GLN A 162 9.76 43.03 -9.80
N GLU A 163 11.05 43.14 -10.15
CA GLU A 163 11.58 44.22 -10.97
C GLU A 163 11.22 44.10 -12.47
N GLN A 164 10.90 42.88 -12.97
CA GLN A 164 10.50 42.65 -14.37
C GLN A 164 9.01 42.84 -14.68
N LYS A 165 8.15 42.97 -13.69
CA LYS A 165 6.69 43.17 -13.89
C LYS A 165 6.29 44.59 -14.30
N ASP A 166 7.17 45.56 -14.16
CA ASP A 166 6.87 46.95 -14.47
C ASP A 166 7.20 47.42 -15.93
N ALA A 167 7.67 46.50 -16.78
CA ALA A 167 8.12 46.87 -18.12
C ALA A 167 7.64 45.96 -19.24
N SER A 168 6.34 45.73 -19.44
CA SER A 168 5.85 45.26 -20.73
C SER A 168 4.31 45.26 -20.83
N GLN A 169 3.78 46.35 -21.31
CA GLN A 169 2.44 46.39 -21.92
C GLN A 169 2.60 46.53 -23.44
N VAL A 170 2.27 45.49 -24.21
CA VAL A 170 1.88 45.60 -25.64
C VAL A 170 0.94 44.44 -26.00
N PRO A 171 -0.16 44.69 -26.74
CA PRO A 171 -1.30 43.77 -26.88
C PRO A 171 -1.20 42.82 -28.10
N PRO A 172 -2.02 41.72 -28.13
CA PRO A 172 -1.86 40.60 -29.07
C PRO A 172 -2.55 40.79 -30.41
N LYS A 173 -1.95 40.27 -31.48
CA LYS A 173 -2.54 40.14 -32.83
C LYS A 173 -3.07 38.71 -33.07
N ARG A 174 -4.33 38.64 -33.50
CA ARG A 174 -5.05 37.46 -34.01
C ARG A 174 -4.57 37.06 -35.42
N SER A 175 -4.53 35.75 -35.76
CA SER A 175 -4.85 35.21 -37.08
C SER A 175 -5.09 33.70 -36.94
N ARG A 176 -6.10 33.20 -37.33
CA ARG A 176 -6.94 32.81 -38.47
C ARG A 176 -6.71 31.38 -38.95
N LYS A 177 -7.85 30.67 -38.93
CA LYS A 177 -8.15 29.29 -39.39
C LYS A 177 -7.80 29.04 -40.89
N THR A 178 -7.48 27.78 -41.22
CA THR A 178 -7.89 27.09 -42.47
C THR A 178 -7.75 25.55 -42.26
N LYS A 179 -8.79 24.82 -42.34
CA LYS A 179 -9.55 24.03 -43.33
C LYS A 179 -8.91 22.71 -43.78
N ALA A 180 -9.73 21.69 -43.72
CA ALA A 180 -9.59 20.26 -43.90
C ALA A 180 -9.54 19.76 -45.37
N ALA A 181 -9.16 18.48 -45.49
CA ALA A 181 -9.48 17.38 -46.38
C ALA A 181 -8.54 17.14 -47.58
N PRO A 182 -8.49 15.94 -48.21
CA PRO A 182 -9.18 14.67 -47.95
C PRO A 182 -8.28 13.39 -47.93
N GLU A 183 -8.93 12.27 -47.67
CA GLU A 183 -8.50 10.87 -47.68
C GLU A 183 -7.96 10.36 -49.02
N GLU A 184 -6.99 9.44 -48.96
CA GLU A 184 -6.82 8.38 -49.97
C GLU A 184 -6.19 7.13 -49.32
N ASP A 185 -6.86 5.99 -49.53
CA ASP A 185 -6.46 4.64 -49.15
C ASP A 185 -5.20 4.18 -49.91
N ILE A 186 -4.30 3.46 -49.23
CA ILE A 186 -3.50 2.38 -49.83
C ILE A 186 -3.14 1.33 -48.78
N GLU A 187 -3.58 0.07 -49.06
CA GLU A 187 -3.17 -1.17 -48.41
C GLU A 187 -1.64 -1.41 -48.55
N GLY A 188 -1.00 -1.87 -47.51
CA GLY A 188 0.36 -2.38 -47.54
C GLY A 188 0.75 -3.01 -46.20
N ASP A 189 0.78 -4.34 -46.23
CA ASP A 189 1.21 -5.23 -45.14
C ASP A 189 2.72 -5.08 -44.91
N ASP A 190 3.13 -4.48 -43.77
CA ASP A 190 4.53 -4.43 -43.32
C ASP A 190 4.61 -4.62 -41.79
N PRO A 191 5.66 -5.29 -41.28
CA PRO A 191 5.72 -5.74 -39.90
C PRO A 191 5.77 -4.55 -38.92
N LEU A 192 4.87 -4.60 -37.96
CA LEU A 192 4.59 -3.60 -36.93
C LEU A 192 5.85 -3.11 -36.20
N GLU A 193 6.49 -2.09 -36.71
CA GLU A 193 7.42 -1.25 -35.96
C GLU A 193 6.66 -0.38 -34.97
N PHE A 194 7.13 -0.39 -33.74
CA PHE A 194 6.63 0.40 -32.64
C PHE A 194 6.87 1.88 -32.90
N SER A 195 5.88 2.63 -33.24
CA SER A 195 6.00 4.06 -33.43
C SER A 195 5.48 4.84 -32.22
N MET A 196 6.34 5.00 -31.17
CA MET A 196 6.35 6.22 -30.35
C MET A 196 6.96 7.40 -31.16
N GLU A 197 6.93 7.32 -32.49
CA GLU A 197 7.66 8.18 -33.41
C GLU A 197 7.05 9.56 -33.62
N ASN A 198 5.92 9.88 -33.05
CA ASN A 198 5.21 11.15 -33.22
C ASN A 198 5.11 11.99 -31.93
N GLU A 199 6.02 11.83 -30.96
CA GLU A 199 6.06 12.80 -29.88
C GLU A 199 6.69 14.09 -30.39
N GLU A 200 5.93 15.21 -30.38
CA GLU A 200 6.49 16.53 -30.57
C GLU A 200 7.63 16.73 -29.55
N PRO A 201 8.80 17.24 -30.00
CA PRO A 201 9.91 17.43 -29.08
C PRO A 201 9.52 18.42 -27.99
N ASP A 202 9.56 17.94 -26.73
CA ASP A 202 9.27 18.75 -25.55
C ASP A 202 10.47 19.61 -25.10
N GLU A 203 11.29 20.02 -26.07
CA GLU A 203 12.48 20.86 -25.84
C GLU A 203 12.13 22.19 -25.13
N PHE A 204 10.95 22.74 -25.40
CA PHE A 204 10.46 23.99 -24.81
C PHE A 204 9.55 23.79 -23.60
N TYR A 205 9.36 22.52 -23.14
CA TYR A 205 8.53 22.24 -21.99
C TYR A 205 9.21 22.69 -20.70
N GLU A 206 8.55 23.56 -19.95
CA GLU A 206 8.99 24.05 -18.66
C GLU A 206 8.30 23.30 -17.52
N LEU A 207 9.08 22.89 -16.52
CA LEU A 207 8.52 22.25 -15.32
C LEU A 207 7.73 23.28 -14.48
N PRO A 208 6.59 22.90 -13.90
CA PRO A 208 5.82 23.80 -13.03
C PRO A 208 6.66 24.30 -11.85
N PRO A 209 6.77 25.62 -11.65
CA PRO A 209 7.52 26.17 -10.53
C PRO A 209 6.77 26.05 -9.20
N SER A 210 7.49 25.99 -8.07
CA SER A 210 6.91 25.93 -6.72
C SER A 210 6.04 27.14 -6.37
N THR A 211 6.17 28.24 -7.11
CA THR A 211 5.34 29.45 -6.92
C THR A 211 3.86 29.25 -7.25
N LEU A 212 3.50 28.17 -7.95
CA LEU A 212 2.09 27.78 -8.20
C LEU A 212 1.44 27.17 -6.96
N LEU A 213 2.22 26.79 -5.95
CA LEU A 213 1.77 26.23 -4.69
C LEU A 213 1.59 27.36 -3.66
N ASP A 214 0.64 27.16 -2.75
CA ASP A 214 0.35 28.12 -1.70
C ASP A 214 1.49 28.17 -0.65
N PRO A 215 1.86 29.36 -0.14
CA PRO A 215 2.89 29.49 0.85
C PRO A 215 2.50 28.82 2.18
N ALA A 216 3.48 28.25 2.88
CA ALA A 216 3.26 27.65 4.19
C ALA A 216 2.73 28.68 5.18
N LYS A 217 1.69 28.34 5.93
CA LYS A 217 1.19 29.18 7.04
C LYS A 217 2.03 28.90 8.28
N VAL A 218 2.69 29.92 8.80
CA VAL A 218 3.41 29.84 10.07
C VAL A 218 2.40 29.66 11.19
N GLN A 219 2.48 28.57 11.93
CA GLN A 219 1.67 28.34 13.13
C GLN A 219 2.52 28.57 14.38
N ASP A 220 1.99 29.32 15.34
CA ASP A 220 2.60 29.48 16.65
C ASP A 220 2.39 28.18 17.46
N GLN A 221 3.48 27.59 17.90
CA GLN A 221 3.52 26.35 18.70
C GLN A 221 3.92 26.60 20.16
N SER A 222 3.96 27.84 20.62
CA SER A 222 4.40 28.19 21.98
C SER A 222 3.62 27.45 23.07
N ASP A 223 2.31 27.33 22.90
CA ASP A 223 1.41 26.64 23.85
C ASP A 223 1.72 25.14 23.97
N GLU A 224 2.24 24.53 22.91
CA GLU A 224 2.57 23.09 22.92
C GLU A 224 3.77 22.79 23.81
N TYR A 225 4.74 23.70 23.95
CA TYR A 225 5.89 23.48 24.83
C TYR A 225 5.52 23.39 26.31
N GLU A 226 4.54 24.20 26.76
CA GLU A 226 4.02 24.10 28.12
C GLU A 226 3.28 22.78 28.34
N LYS A 227 2.50 22.36 27.37
CA LYS A 227 1.78 21.08 27.38
C LYS A 227 2.74 19.90 27.42
N ILE A 228 3.85 19.93 26.67
CA ILE A 228 4.87 18.89 26.67
C ILE A 228 5.43 18.70 28.08
N LYS A 229 5.74 19.79 28.79
CA LYS A 229 6.19 19.72 30.18
C LYS A 229 5.16 19.05 31.09
N GLN A 230 3.92 19.55 31.06
CA GLN A 230 2.83 19.00 31.85
C GLN A 230 2.61 17.50 31.56
N ASN A 231 2.57 17.11 30.28
CA ASN A 231 2.41 15.72 29.89
C ASN A 231 3.59 14.84 30.35
N GLY A 232 4.81 15.35 30.33
CA GLY A 232 5.98 14.65 30.86
C GLY A 232 5.89 14.38 32.36
N GLU A 233 5.40 15.35 33.15
CA GLU A 233 5.15 15.19 34.59
C GLU A 233 4.03 14.17 34.86
N ILE A 234 2.90 14.26 34.11
CA ILE A 234 1.78 13.32 34.21
C ILE A 234 2.25 11.90 33.89
N LEU A 235 3.06 11.70 32.86
CA LEU A 235 3.62 10.40 32.50
C LEU A 235 4.46 9.82 33.65
N ASN A 236 5.37 10.61 34.23
CA ASN A 236 6.19 10.17 35.37
C ASN A 236 5.34 9.81 36.59
N GLN A 237 4.34 10.63 36.93
CA GLN A 237 3.39 10.36 38.04
C GLN A 237 2.58 9.08 37.75
N THR A 238 2.13 8.88 36.53
CA THR A 238 1.37 7.68 36.12
C THR A 238 2.23 6.43 36.29
N PHE A 239 3.48 6.42 35.83
CA PHE A 239 4.38 5.29 36.03
C PHE A 239 4.60 4.97 37.52
N GLN A 240 4.81 5.99 38.34
CA GLN A 240 4.96 5.80 39.79
C GLN A 240 3.69 5.21 40.42
N SER A 241 2.51 5.70 40.05
CA SER A 241 1.21 5.23 40.57
C SER A 241 0.94 3.76 40.25
N PHE A 242 1.39 3.29 39.07
CA PHE A 242 1.28 1.88 38.67
C PHE A 242 2.49 1.02 39.10
N GLY A 243 3.41 1.57 39.89
CA GLY A 243 4.59 0.85 40.37
C GLY A 243 5.52 0.40 39.25
N VAL A 244 5.67 1.24 38.21
CA VAL A 244 6.60 1.07 37.10
C VAL A 244 7.73 2.06 37.24
N ASP A 245 8.94 1.57 37.44
CA ASP A 245 10.13 2.41 37.51
C ASP A 245 10.59 2.75 36.08
N ALA A 246 10.15 3.89 35.58
CA ALA A 246 10.46 4.41 34.26
C ALA A 246 10.40 5.94 34.27
N THR A 247 11.27 6.60 33.51
CA THR A 247 11.37 8.05 33.46
C THR A 247 11.33 8.57 32.02
N VAL A 248 10.72 9.75 31.85
CA VAL A 248 10.75 10.49 30.59
C VAL A 248 12.10 11.17 30.46
N VAL A 249 12.87 10.83 29.42
CA VAL A 249 14.23 11.39 29.21
C VAL A 249 14.26 12.45 28.11
N LYS A 250 13.34 12.37 27.14
CA LYS A 250 13.29 13.29 26.00
C LYS A 250 11.86 13.41 25.47
N ALA A 251 11.52 14.59 25.00
CA ALA A 251 10.32 14.82 24.21
C ALA A 251 10.69 15.49 22.89
N SER A 252 10.11 15.02 21.79
CA SER A 252 10.28 15.57 20.45
C SER A 252 8.92 16.01 19.92
N LEU A 253 8.77 17.30 19.65
CA LEU A 253 7.56 17.88 19.07
C LEU A 253 7.56 17.65 17.57
N GLY A 254 6.58 16.89 17.07
CA GLY A 254 6.34 16.70 15.65
C GLY A 254 5.11 17.49 15.18
N PRO A 255 4.77 17.43 13.87
CA PRO A 255 3.65 18.19 13.31
C PRO A 255 2.28 17.81 13.90
N SER A 256 2.04 16.52 14.12
CA SER A 256 0.75 15.98 14.59
C SER A 256 0.81 15.37 15.99
N VAL A 257 1.98 14.89 16.39
CA VAL A 257 2.18 14.21 17.68
C VAL A 257 3.50 14.62 18.32
N THR A 258 3.52 14.57 19.64
CA THR A 258 4.75 14.67 20.44
C THR A 258 5.18 13.26 20.86
N LYS A 259 6.44 12.91 20.59
CA LYS A 259 7.05 11.64 20.99
C LYS A 259 7.83 11.81 22.27
N PHE A 260 7.40 11.12 23.33
CA PHE A 260 8.12 10.99 24.58
C PHE A 260 8.98 9.73 24.56
N GLU A 261 10.28 9.88 24.79
CA GLU A 261 11.22 8.77 24.93
C GLU A 261 11.33 8.40 26.42
N ILE A 262 10.96 7.16 26.74
CA ILE A 262 10.88 6.65 28.10
C ILE A 262 12.04 5.68 28.33
N GLN A 263 12.77 5.85 29.43
CA GLN A 263 13.81 4.94 29.87
C GLN A 263 13.28 4.05 31.02
N PRO A 264 13.04 2.76 30.76
CA PRO A 264 12.72 1.82 31.83
C PRO A 264 13.95 1.55 32.71
N ALA A 265 13.76 1.42 34.02
CA ALA A 265 14.80 0.95 34.90
C ALA A 265 15.18 -0.52 34.61
N VAL A 266 16.37 -0.91 35.05
CA VAL A 266 16.89 -2.27 34.86
C VAL A 266 15.96 -3.27 35.54
N GLY A 267 15.46 -4.25 34.79
CA GLY A 267 14.54 -5.28 35.30
C GLY A 267 13.05 -5.01 35.02
N VAL A 268 12.68 -3.83 34.57
CA VAL A 268 11.30 -3.52 34.15
C VAL A 268 11.02 -4.19 32.79
N LYS A 269 9.96 -5.01 32.74
CA LYS A 269 9.53 -5.65 31.50
C LYS A 269 8.83 -4.63 30.60
N VAL A 270 9.21 -4.58 29.31
CA VAL A 270 8.58 -3.73 28.28
C VAL A 270 7.07 -3.93 28.23
N SER A 271 6.61 -5.21 28.34
CA SER A 271 5.19 -5.53 28.34
C SER A 271 4.39 -4.89 29.48
N LYS A 272 5.03 -4.60 30.63
CA LYS A 272 4.37 -3.93 31.75
C LYS A 272 4.05 -2.46 31.41
N ILE A 273 4.92 -1.79 30.65
CA ILE A 273 4.68 -0.43 30.18
C ILE A 273 3.65 -0.42 29.06
N VAL A 274 3.77 -1.33 28.10
CA VAL A 274 2.83 -1.43 26.97
C VAL A 274 1.41 -1.75 27.44
N SER A 275 1.24 -2.54 28.50
CA SER A 275 -0.09 -2.83 29.05
C SER A 275 -0.79 -1.63 29.70
N LEU A 276 -0.06 -0.54 29.99
CA LEU A 276 -0.62 0.70 30.54
C LEU A 276 -1.06 1.71 29.46
N THR A 277 -1.13 1.29 28.18
CA THR A 277 -1.47 2.20 27.07
C THR A 277 -2.76 2.96 27.33
N ASP A 278 -3.81 2.28 27.74
CA ASP A 278 -5.13 2.87 27.94
C ASP A 278 -5.17 3.74 29.23
N ASP A 279 -4.46 3.32 30.29
CA ASP A 279 -4.33 4.08 31.52
C ASP A 279 -3.56 5.41 31.29
N ILE A 280 -2.51 5.35 30.47
CA ILE A 280 -1.73 6.53 30.10
C ILE A 280 -2.56 7.46 29.22
N ALA A 281 -3.30 6.92 28.26
CA ALA A 281 -4.19 7.72 27.41
C ALA A 281 -5.24 8.45 28.26
N LEU A 282 -5.81 7.76 29.24
CA LEU A 282 -6.78 8.35 30.19
C LEU A 282 -6.12 9.46 31.04
N ALA A 283 -4.93 9.22 31.60
CA ALA A 283 -4.22 10.21 32.43
C ALA A 283 -3.86 11.48 31.65
N LEU A 284 -3.51 11.34 30.38
CA LEU A 284 -3.18 12.45 29.48
C LEU A 284 -4.42 13.10 28.83
N ALA A 285 -5.63 12.58 29.09
CA ALA A 285 -6.87 12.94 28.41
C ALA A 285 -6.73 12.92 26.87
N ALA A 286 -5.90 12.02 26.37
CA ALA A 286 -5.66 11.81 24.95
C ALA A 286 -6.66 10.79 24.38
N LYS A 287 -7.15 11.06 23.16
CA LYS A 287 -8.11 10.15 22.50
C LYS A 287 -7.50 8.76 22.27
N ASP A 288 -6.27 8.74 21.78
CA ASP A 288 -5.48 7.54 21.53
C ASP A 288 -4.00 7.88 21.62
N ILE A 289 -3.19 6.92 22.07
CA ILE A 289 -1.74 7.01 22.05
C ILE A 289 -1.16 5.81 21.31
N ARG A 290 -0.02 6.00 20.65
CA ARG A 290 0.72 4.90 20.04
C ARG A 290 2.02 4.65 20.79
N MET A 291 2.29 3.37 21.09
CA MET A 291 3.55 2.97 21.71
C MET A 291 4.48 2.30 20.71
N GLU A 292 5.71 2.75 20.67
CA GLU A 292 6.80 2.14 19.92
C GLU A 292 7.81 1.50 20.89
N ALA A 293 7.75 0.20 21.03
CA ALA A 293 8.51 -0.52 22.05
C ALA A 293 9.28 -1.72 21.45
N PRO A 294 10.62 -1.65 21.38
CA PRO A 294 11.50 -0.51 21.59
C PRO A 294 11.57 0.43 20.38
N ILE A 295 12.08 1.63 20.58
CA ILE A 295 12.47 2.54 19.49
C ILE A 295 13.63 1.90 18.71
N PRO A 296 13.59 1.88 17.34
CA PRO A 296 14.69 1.37 16.54
C PRO A 296 16.04 1.99 16.90
N GLY A 297 17.05 1.14 17.17
CA GLY A 297 18.39 1.59 17.51
C GLY A 297 18.59 2.17 18.92
N LYS A 298 17.52 2.26 19.75
CA LYS A 298 17.59 2.78 21.13
C LYS A 298 17.04 1.78 22.15
N SER A 299 17.57 1.82 23.36
CA SER A 299 17.04 1.05 24.52
C SER A 299 15.92 1.81 25.24
N LEU A 300 15.08 2.52 24.50
CA LEU A 300 14.02 3.39 24.98
C LEU A 300 12.67 2.95 24.39
N ILE A 301 11.58 3.35 25.06
CA ILE A 301 10.21 3.18 24.59
C ILE A 301 9.69 4.55 24.16
N GLY A 302 9.10 4.63 22.97
CA GLY A 302 8.44 5.84 22.48
C GLY A 302 6.95 5.82 22.81
N ILE A 303 6.44 6.91 23.36
CA ILE A 303 5.01 7.17 23.52
C ILE A 303 4.66 8.38 22.68
N GLU A 304 3.82 8.17 21.67
CA GLU A 304 3.36 9.20 20.76
C GLU A 304 2.00 9.71 21.24
N VAL A 305 1.98 10.97 21.66
CA VAL A 305 0.80 11.65 22.20
C VAL A 305 0.33 12.70 21.19
N PRO A 306 -0.95 12.73 20.81
CA PRO A 306 -1.49 13.74 19.89
C PRO A 306 -1.27 15.16 20.41
N ASN A 307 -0.82 16.07 19.54
CA ASN A 307 -0.75 17.49 19.84
C ASN A 307 -2.16 18.07 19.95
N GLN A 308 -2.32 19.12 20.73
CA GLN A 308 -3.59 19.82 20.83
C GLN A 308 -3.87 20.59 19.54
N ASN A 309 -2.85 21.24 19.00
CA ASN A 309 -2.86 21.93 17.73
C ASN A 309 -2.03 21.15 16.70
N ILE A 310 -2.69 20.52 15.73
CA ILE A 310 -2.03 19.80 14.66
C ILE A 310 -1.52 20.82 13.63
N SER A 311 -0.21 20.84 13.40
CA SER A 311 0.40 21.64 12.34
C SER A 311 0.25 20.98 11.00
N MET A 312 -0.33 21.71 10.05
CA MET A 312 -0.45 21.25 8.67
C MET A 312 0.91 21.36 7.98
N VAL A 313 1.37 20.28 7.38
CA VAL A 313 2.59 20.27 6.57
C VAL A 313 2.22 20.68 5.14
N SER A 314 2.70 21.84 4.69
CA SER A 314 2.44 22.33 3.33
C SER A 314 3.21 21.52 2.30
N PHE A 315 2.57 21.19 1.18
CA PHE A 315 3.23 20.49 0.06
C PHE A 315 4.38 21.32 -0.52
N ARG A 316 4.20 22.63 -0.65
CA ARG A 316 5.26 23.55 -1.09
C ARG A 316 6.51 23.46 -0.22
N GLU A 317 6.33 23.51 1.10
CA GLU A 317 7.45 23.42 2.04
C GLU A 317 8.23 22.10 1.93
N VAL A 318 7.52 21.01 1.64
CA VAL A 318 8.13 19.68 1.52
C VAL A 318 8.87 19.54 0.20
N ILE A 319 8.32 20.04 -0.91
CA ILE A 319 8.97 20.06 -2.23
C ILE A 319 10.24 20.93 -2.19
N GLU A 320 10.17 22.14 -1.63
CA GLU A 320 11.32 23.05 -1.57
C GLU A 320 12.42 22.55 -0.62
N ALA A 321 12.05 21.79 0.44
CA ALA A 321 13.01 21.16 1.34
C ALA A 321 13.61 19.85 0.82
N THR A 322 13.07 19.30 -0.28
CA THR A 322 13.60 18.08 -0.91
C THR A 322 14.72 18.47 -1.86
N PRO A 323 15.95 17.96 -1.70
CA PRO A 323 17.03 18.24 -2.64
C PRO A 323 16.64 17.82 -4.06
N ALA A 324 16.79 18.73 -5.01
CA ALA A 324 16.58 18.40 -6.43
C ALA A 324 17.70 17.44 -6.89
N HIS A 325 17.34 16.22 -7.21
CA HIS A 325 18.25 15.24 -7.79
C HIS A 325 17.81 14.95 -9.23
N PRO A 326 18.49 15.52 -10.25
CA PRO A 326 18.14 15.30 -11.66
C PRO A 326 18.05 13.83 -12.05
N ASP A 327 18.85 12.98 -11.40
CA ASP A 327 18.89 11.54 -11.67
C ASP A 327 17.76 10.74 -10.98
N LYS A 328 16.91 11.40 -10.16
CA LYS A 328 15.88 10.75 -9.35
C LYS A 328 14.50 11.37 -9.57
N ILE A 329 14.08 11.43 -10.82
CA ILE A 329 12.81 12.06 -11.23
C ILE A 329 11.55 11.39 -10.63
N LEU A 330 11.68 10.18 -10.08
CA LEU A 330 10.61 9.44 -9.41
C LEU A 330 10.82 9.35 -7.88
N GLU A 331 11.68 10.18 -7.29
CA GLU A 331 11.76 10.36 -5.84
C GLU A 331 10.71 11.38 -5.39
N VAL A 332 9.59 10.90 -4.86
CA VAL A 332 8.46 11.72 -4.45
C VAL A 332 8.47 11.97 -2.94
N PRO A 333 8.33 13.22 -2.48
CA PRO A 333 8.24 13.51 -1.06
C PRO A 333 6.84 13.17 -0.53
N LEU A 334 6.80 12.52 0.64
CA LEU A 334 5.55 12.10 1.28
C LEU A 334 5.08 13.08 2.35
N GLY A 335 6.00 13.69 3.08
CA GLY A 335 5.70 14.55 4.22
C GLY A 335 6.86 14.62 5.22
N ARG A 336 6.56 14.95 6.48
CA ARG A 336 7.54 15.04 7.56
C ARG A 336 7.32 13.98 8.63
N ASP A 337 8.39 13.38 9.12
CA ASP A 337 8.33 12.49 10.28
C ASP A 337 8.23 13.31 11.60
N ILE A 338 8.19 12.62 12.74
CA ILE A 338 8.06 13.23 14.07
C ILE A 338 9.30 14.11 14.40
N SER A 339 10.46 13.83 13.79
CA SER A 339 11.67 14.64 13.97
C SER A 339 11.71 15.86 13.04
N GLY A 340 10.71 15.99 12.15
CA GLY A 340 10.61 17.05 11.15
C GLY A 340 11.39 16.82 9.88
N LYS A 341 12.07 15.69 9.77
CA LYS A 341 12.78 15.31 8.54
C LYS A 341 11.79 14.97 7.44
N VAL A 342 12.04 15.46 6.23
CA VAL A 342 11.27 15.06 5.04
C VAL A 342 11.51 13.57 4.76
N GLN A 343 10.42 12.83 4.58
CA GLN A 343 10.43 11.45 4.17
C GLN A 343 10.04 11.37 2.69
N THR A 344 10.85 10.68 1.90
CA THR A 344 10.66 10.50 0.46
C THR A 344 10.42 9.03 0.11
N CYS A 345 9.78 8.79 -1.01
CA CYS A 345 9.60 7.47 -1.63
C CYS A 345 10.23 7.50 -3.03
N ASP A 346 11.29 6.74 -3.24
CA ASP A 346 11.93 6.58 -4.54
C ASP A 346 11.32 5.36 -5.24
N LEU A 347 10.43 5.58 -6.21
CA LEU A 347 9.73 4.52 -6.94
C LEU A 347 10.68 3.64 -7.77
N THR A 348 11.87 4.12 -8.11
CA THR A 348 12.85 3.29 -8.83
C THR A 348 13.47 2.23 -7.93
N LYS A 349 13.61 2.53 -6.63
CA LYS A 349 14.09 1.58 -5.61
C LYS A 349 12.98 0.76 -5.01
N MET A 350 11.81 1.36 -4.83
CA MET A 350 10.59 0.76 -4.28
C MET A 350 9.51 0.74 -5.37
N PRO A 351 9.61 -0.20 -6.33
CA PRO A 351 8.93 -0.08 -7.62
C PRO A 351 7.40 -0.11 -7.52
N HIS A 352 6.85 -0.67 -6.45
CA HIS A 352 5.42 -0.81 -6.26
C HIS A 352 5.05 -0.40 -4.85
N LEU A 353 4.02 0.43 -4.73
CA LEU A 353 3.56 1.03 -3.49
C LEU A 353 2.08 0.71 -3.28
N LEU A 354 1.75 0.15 -2.12
CA LEU A 354 0.38 -0.05 -1.68
C LEU A 354 0.00 1.07 -0.72
N ILE A 355 -1.12 1.74 -0.98
CA ILE A 355 -1.65 2.83 -0.15
C ILE A 355 -3.06 2.45 0.31
N ALA A 356 -3.29 2.35 1.62
CA ALA A 356 -4.63 2.02 2.11
C ALA A 356 -5.03 2.83 3.34
N GLY A 357 -6.33 3.05 3.51
CA GLY A 357 -6.89 3.79 4.66
C GLY A 357 -8.37 4.13 4.47
N SER A 358 -9.04 4.49 5.55
CA SER A 358 -10.47 4.85 5.50
C SER A 358 -10.71 6.16 4.75
N THR A 359 -11.94 6.37 4.33
CA THR A 359 -12.38 7.64 3.70
C THR A 359 -12.08 8.84 4.61
N GLY A 360 -11.52 9.91 4.05
CA GLY A 360 -11.13 11.11 4.79
C GLY A 360 -9.83 10.97 5.60
N SER A 361 -9.10 9.86 5.52
CA SER A 361 -7.83 9.67 6.21
C SER A 361 -6.64 10.45 5.61
N GLY A 362 -6.75 10.90 4.34
CA GLY A 362 -5.72 11.63 3.61
C GLY A 362 -5.15 10.90 2.40
N LYS A 363 -5.70 9.70 2.04
CA LYS A 363 -5.24 8.88 0.92
C LYS A 363 -5.20 9.64 -0.41
N SER A 364 -6.30 10.26 -0.81
CA SER A 364 -6.41 10.98 -2.08
C SER A 364 -5.49 12.19 -2.14
N VAL A 365 -5.35 12.93 -1.04
CA VAL A 365 -4.40 14.05 -0.93
C VAL A 365 -2.96 13.57 -1.14
N ALA A 366 -2.59 12.43 -0.57
CA ALA A 366 -1.24 11.86 -0.77
C ALA A 366 -1.02 11.41 -2.21
N ILE A 367 -2.01 10.80 -2.87
CA ILE A 367 -1.94 10.42 -4.28
C ILE A 367 -1.77 11.66 -5.16
N ASN A 368 -2.56 12.72 -4.92
CA ASN A 368 -2.42 14.00 -5.60
C ASN A 368 -1.04 14.61 -5.37
N GLY A 369 -0.50 14.54 -4.15
CA GLY A 369 0.86 14.97 -3.85
C GLY A 369 1.92 14.20 -4.65
N ILE A 370 1.77 12.87 -4.78
CA ILE A 370 2.70 12.05 -5.58
C ILE A 370 2.62 12.42 -7.06
N ILE A 371 1.41 12.52 -7.63
CA ILE A 371 1.22 12.88 -9.04
C ILE A 371 1.78 14.27 -9.31
N THR A 372 1.42 15.27 -8.49
CA THR A 372 1.90 16.64 -8.64
C THR A 372 3.43 16.71 -8.52
N SER A 373 4.03 15.94 -7.60
CA SER A 373 5.49 15.84 -7.48
C SER A 373 6.13 15.34 -8.77
N ILE A 374 5.55 14.32 -9.41
CA ILE A 374 6.04 13.80 -10.71
C ILE A 374 5.92 14.87 -11.80
N LEU A 375 4.78 15.56 -11.90
CA LEU A 375 4.56 16.61 -12.88
C LEU A 375 5.53 17.81 -12.72
N MET A 376 5.97 18.07 -11.48
CA MET A 376 6.92 19.15 -11.18
C MET A 376 8.39 18.74 -11.36
N GLN A 377 8.70 17.46 -11.53
CA GLN A 377 10.08 16.96 -11.59
C GLN A 377 10.44 16.30 -12.92
N ALA A 378 9.45 15.83 -13.67
CA ALA A 378 9.67 15.06 -14.89
C ALA A 378 8.96 15.67 -16.10
N LYS A 379 9.61 15.62 -17.25
CA LYS A 379 9.03 15.99 -18.54
C LYS A 379 8.20 14.83 -19.13
N PRO A 380 7.25 15.10 -20.04
CA PRO A 380 6.39 14.08 -20.65
C PRO A 380 7.13 12.93 -21.35
N HIS A 381 8.30 13.18 -21.95
CA HIS A 381 9.14 12.14 -22.57
C HIS A 381 9.90 11.29 -21.55
N GLN A 382 10.04 11.75 -20.29
CA GLN A 382 10.75 11.03 -19.23
C GLN A 382 9.84 10.12 -18.43
N VAL A 383 8.58 10.55 -18.17
CA VAL A 383 7.61 9.81 -17.36
C VAL A 383 6.24 9.87 -18.02
N LYS A 384 5.65 8.71 -18.21
CA LYS A 384 4.26 8.54 -18.63
C LYS A 384 3.41 7.97 -17.49
N LEU A 385 2.15 8.37 -17.47
CA LEU A 385 1.19 7.99 -16.43
C LEU A 385 0.04 7.20 -17.04
N MET A 386 -0.35 6.14 -16.37
CA MET A 386 -1.60 5.43 -16.62
C MET A 386 -2.44 5.47 -15.36
N MET A 387 -3.63 6.03 -15.44
CA MET A 387 -4.48 6.27 -14.29
C MET A 387 -5.79 5.50 -14.40
N VAL A 388 -6.21 4.89 -13.29
CA VAL A 388 -7.45 4.13 -13.16
C VAL A 388 -8.25 4.69 -11.98
N ASP A 389 -9.44 5.24 -12.28
CA ASP A 389 -10.37 5.78 -11.29
C ASP A 389 -11.79 5.29 -11.59
N PRO A 390 -12.21 4.15 -11.01
CA PRO A 390 -13.53 3.59 -11.24
C PRO A 390 -14.67 4.47 -10.73
N LYS A 391 -14.39 5.40 -9.82
CA LYS A 391 -15.37 6.29 -9.20
C LYS A 391 -15.53 7.63 -9.90
N MET A 392 -14.65 7.99 -10.80
CA MET A 392 -14.61 9.26 -11.53
C MET A 392 -14.55 10.50 -10.62
N VAL A 393 -13.91 10.42 -9.47
CA VAL A 393 -13.94 11.47 -8.45
C VAL A 393 -12.55 12.11 -8.25
N GLU A 394 -11.49 11.30 -8.15
CA GLU A 394 -10.23 11.76 -7.63
C GLU A 394 -9.21 12.11 -8.74
N LEU A 395 -9.16 11.31 -9.81
CA LEU A 395 -8.11 11.44 -10.84
C LEU A 395 -8.58 12.12 -12.13
N ASN A 396 -9.86 12.39 -12.27
CA ASN A 396 -10.44 12.96 -13.49
C ASN A 396 -9.89 14.36 -13.83
N VAL A 397 -9.43 15.11 -12.82
CA VAL A 397 -8.79 16.43 -12.97
C VAL A 397 -7.53 16.39 -13.85
N TYR A 398 -6.86 15.24 -13.91
CA TYR A 398 -5.62 15.06 -14.70
C TYR A 398 -5.85 14.75 -16.18
N ASN A 399 -7.10 14.56 -16.63
CA ASN A 399 -7.36 14.35 -18.05
C ASN A 399 -6.83 15.53 -18.89
N GLY A 400 -6.11 15.21 -19.96
CA GLY A 400 -5.53 16.20 -20.85
C GLY A 400 -4.06 16.57 -20.60
N ILE A 401 -3.44 16.10 -19.49
CA ILE A 401 -2.00 16.33 -19.28
C ILE A 401 -1.16 15.49 -20.28
N PRO A 402 -0.03 16.01 -20.78
CA PRO A 402 0.79 15.33 -21.80
C PRO A 402 1.51 14.08 -21.28
N HIS A 403 1.52 13.86 -19.97
CA HIS A 403 2.09 12.67 -19.35
C HIS A 403 1.16 11.44 -19.45
N LEU A 404 -0.13 11.58 -19.78
CA LEU A 404 -1.05 10.46 -19.85
C LEU A 404 -0.84 9.60 -21.11
N LEU A 405 -0.75 8.27 -20.92
CA LEU A 405 -0.77 7.28 -22.01
C LEU A 405 -2.18 7.10 -22.59
N THR A 406 -3.19 7.15 -21.73
CA THR A 406 -4.61 7.02 -22.08
C THR A 406 -5.41 8.01 -21.26
N PRO A 407 -6.63 8.40 -21.66
CA PRO A 407 -7.57 9.02 -20.74
C PRO A 407 -7.71 8.21 -19.45
N VAL A 408 -8.03 8.85 -18.34
CA VAL A 408 -8.25 8.13 -17.07
C VAL A 408 -9.27 7.02 -17.26
N VAL A 409 -8.88 5.79 -16.98
CA VAL A 409 -9.71 4.60 -17.20
C VAL A 409 -10.72 4.48 -16.07
N THR A 410 -12.00 4.52 -16.41
CA THR A 410 -13.11 4.55 -15.42
C THR A 410 -13.86 3.23 -15.33
N ASN A 411 -13.86 2.42 -16.40
CA ASN A 411 -14.53 1.13 -16.41
C ASN A 411 -13.61 0.03 -15.83
N PRO A 412 -14.03 -0.73 -14.80
CA PRO A 412 -13.20 -1.77 -14.18
C PRO A 412 -12.73 -2.88 -15.14
N ARG A 413 -13.56 -3.30 -16.11
CA ARG A 413 -13.16 -4.30 -17.10
C ARG A 413 -12.10 -3.76 -18.05
N LYS A 414 -12.29 -2.51 -18.53
CA LYS A 414 -11.29 -1.83 -19.35
C LYS A 414 -9.99 -1.59 -18.56
N ALA A 415 -10.07 -1.40 -17.24
CA ALA A 415 -8.90 -1.28 -16.38
C ALA A 415 -8.09 -2.60 -16.32
N ALA A 416 -8.74 -3.75 -16.24
CA ALA A 416 -8.05 -5.04 -16.32
C ALA A 416 -7.31 -5.20 -17.66
N GLN A 417 -7.96 -4.89 -18.79
CA GLN A 417 -7.33 -4.91 -20.13
C GLN A 417 -6.18 -3.92 -20.23
N ALA A 418 -6.32 -2.71 -19.66
CA ALA A 418 -5.27 -1.71 -19.67
C ALA A 418 -4.04 -2.19 -18.85
N LEU A 419 -4.24 -2.86 -17.72
CA LEU A 419 -3.15 -3.50 -16.96
C LEU A 419 -2.45 -4.60 -17.79
N GLN A 420 -3.20 -5.42 -18.53
CA GLN A 420 -2.62 -6.42 -19.43
C GLN A 420 -1.79 -5.78 -20.56
N LYS A 421 -2.20 -4.63 -21.09
CA LYS A 421 -1.38 -3.89 -22.06
C LYS A 421 -0.08 -3.37 -21.47
N VAL A 422 -0.08 -2.93 -20.20
CA VAL A 422 1.16 -2.58 -19.51
C VAL A 422 2.06 -3.80 -19.32
N VAL A 423 1.49 -4.98 -19.07
CA VAL A 423 2.28 -6.24 -19.05
C VAL A 423 2.92 -6.48 -20.41
N LYS A 424 2.17 -6.32 -21.50
CA LYS A 424 2.69 -6.49 -22.86
C LYS A 424 3.81 -5.48 -23.16
N GLU A 425 3.63 -4.19 -22.83
CA GLU A 425 4.68 -3.18 -22.97
C GLU A 425 5.94 -3.56 -22.18
N MET A 426 5.79 -4.09 -20.98
CA MET A 426 6.91 -4.61 -20.20
C MET A 426 7.67 -5.72 -20.95
N GLU A 427 6.96 -6.66 -21.55
CA GLU A 427 7.54 -7.78 -22.30
C GLU A 427 8.25 -7.28 -23.56
N GLU A 428 7.67 -6.35 -24.31
CA GLU A 428 8.28 -5.71 -25.46
C GLU A 428 9.57 -4.93 -25.09
N ARG A 429 9.62 -4.29 -23.92
CA ARG A 429 10.85 -3.67 -23.39
C ARG A 429 11.94 -4.69 -23.13
N TYR A 430 11.58 -5.86 -22.58
CA TYR A 430 12.55 -6.93 -22.37
C TYR A 430 13.10 -7.49 -23.69
N GLU A 431 12.29 -7.57 -24.74
CA GLU A 431 12.75 -7.93 -26.08
C GLU A 431 13.77 -6.91 -26.62
N LYS A 432 13.50 -5.60 -26.46
CA LYS A 432 14.45 -4.53 -26.80
C LYS A 432 15.74 -4.62 -26.00
N PHE A 433 15.66 -4.93 -24.70
CA PHE A 433 16.85 -5.11 -23.85
C PHE A 433 17.68 -6.32 -24.28
N ALA A 434 17.02 -7.43 -24.61
CA ALA A 434 17.70 -8.64 -25.11
C ALA A 434 18.40 -8.38 -26.47
N ALA A 435 17.73 -7.67 -27.39
CA ALA A 435 18.30 -7.32 -28.69
C ALA A 435 19.50 -6.38 -28.60
N THR A 436 19.54 -5.50 -27.59
CA THR A 436 20.62 -4.52 -27.39
C THR A 436 21.69 -4.97 -26.38
N GLY A 437 21.47 -6.10 -25.69
CA GLY A 437 22.39 -6.63 -24.68
C GLY A 437 22.42 -5.87 -23.36
N VAL A 438 21.45 -4.99 -23.11
CA VAL A 438 21.31 -4.24 -21.84
C VAL A 438 20.38 -4.98 -20.87
N ARG A 439 20.39 -4.59 -19.59
CA ARG A 439 19.64 -5.30 -18.53
C ARG A 439 18.44 -4.54 -17.99
N ASN A 440 18.37 -3.26 -18.23
CA ASN A 440 17.34 -2.38 -17.68
C ASN A 440 17.16 -1.12 -18.52
N ILE A 441 16.11 -0.36 -18.19
CA ILE A 441 15.75 0.89 -18.89
C ILE A 441 16.87 1.93 -18.85
N ALA A 442 17.60 2.07 -17.73
CA ALA A 442 18.68 3.06 -17.63
C ALA A 442 19.80 2.77 -18.65
N GLY A 443 20.29 1.51 -18.67
CA GLY A 443 21.30 1.12 -19.66
C GLY A 443 20.82 1.19 -21.11
N TYR A 444 19.52 0.98 -21.35
CA TYR A 444 18.93 1.16 -22.68
C TYR A 444 18.94 2.64 -23.09
N ASN A 445 18.47 3.52 -22.21
CA ASN A 445 18.41 4.94 -22.48
C ASN A 445 19.81 5.55 -22.66
N GLU A 446 20.79 5.19 -21.80
CA GLU A 446 22.20 5.58 -21.98
C GLU A 446 22.77 5.14 -23.34
N LEU A 447 22.45 3.91 -23.79
CA LEU A 447 22.87 3.42 -25.11
C LEU A 447 22.25 4.23 -26.25
N ILE A 448 20.96 4.56 -26.16
CA ILE A 448 20.26 5.35 -27.18
C ILE A 448 20.80 6.79 -27.23
N GLU A 449 21.03 7.41 -26.06
CA GLU A 449 21.60 8.75 -25.97
C GLU A 449 23.03 8.79 -26.57
N ALA A 450 23.87 7.78 -26.26
CA ALA A 450 25.20 7.67 -26.85
C ALA A 450 25.14 7.55 -28.39
N LYS A 451 24.23 6.69 -28.92
CA LYS A 451 24.02 6.56 -30.37
C LYS A 451 23.52 7.85 -31.01
N ASN A 452 22.59 8.54 -30.34
CA ASN A 452 22.08 9.83 -30.83
C ASN A 452 23.19 10.91 -30.92
N GLN A 453 24.15 10.88 -29.98
CA GLN A 453 25.32 11.76 -30.02
C GLN A 453 26.30 11.38 -31.14
N GLU A 454 26.48 10.09 -31.44
CA GLU A 454 27.37 9.62 -32.51
C GLU A 454 26.80 9.88 -33.92
N ASP A 455 25.52 9.55 -34.14
CA ASP A 455 24.88 9.57 -35.47
C ASP A 455 24.18 10.88 -35.78
N GLY A 456 23.95 11.74 -34.77
CA GLY A 456 23.16 12.97 -34.89
C GLY A 456 21.66 12.73 -35.10
N GLN A 457 21.19 11.48 -34.92
CA GLN A 457 19.78 11.12 -34.99
C GLN A 457 19.12 11.34 -33.62
N LYS A 458 17.85 11.71 -33.62
CA LYS A 458 17.04 11.86 -32.39
C LYS A 458 16.14 10.62 -32.23
N ARG A 459 16.71 9.49 -31.77
CA ARG A 459 15.91 8.32 -31.40
C ARG A 459 15.28 8.55 -30.02
N PRO A 460 14.00 8.23 -29.82
CA PRO A 460 13.34 8.41 -28.52
C PRO A 460 13.92 7.46 -27.47
N ILE A 461 14.07 7.97 -26.24
CA ILE A 461 14.36 7.17 -25.06
C ILE A 461 13.07 6.51 -24.55
N LEU A 462 13.18 5.42 -23.79
CA LEU A 462 12.02 4.81 -23.15
C LEU A 462 11.64 5.60 -21.89
N PRO A 463 10.40 6.10 -21.77
CA PRO A 463 9.94 6.75 -20.56
C PRO A 463 9.72 5.74 -19.43
N PHE A 464 9.85 6.19 -18.17
CA PHE A 464 9.28 5.47 -17.05
C PHE A 464 7.76 5.49 -17.16
N ILE A 465 7.10 4.41 -16.74
CA ILE A 465 5.64 4.33 -16.69
C ILE A 465 5.21 4.18 -15.23
N VAL A 466 4.32 5.06 -14.76
CA VAL A 466 3.71 4.95 -13.43
C VAL A 466 2.23 4.66 -13.57
N VAL A 467 1.83 3.47 -13.14
CA VAL A 467 0.44 3.02 -13.12
C VAL A 467 -0.17 3.37 -11.77
N ILE A 468 -1.26 4.11 -11.75
CA ILE A 468 -1.93 4.57 -10.53
C ILE A 468 -3.36 4.04 -10.53
N VAL A 469 -3.70 3.25 -9.51
CA VAL A 469 -5.06 2.72 -9.27
C VAL A 469 -5.59 3.35 -7.99
N ASP A 470 -6.63 4.19 -8.08
CA ASP A 470 -7.19 4.88 -6.91
C ASP A 470 -8.01 3.94 -6.00
N GLU A 471 -8.77 3.01 -6.58
CA GLU A 471 -9.57 2.07 -5.80
C GLU A 471 -9.45 0.63 -6.33
N LEU A 472 -8.48 -0.11 -5.79
CA LEU A 472 -8.24 -1.50 -6.18
C LEU A 472 -9.45 -2.40 -5.87
N ALA A 473 -10.20 -2.12 -4.78
CA ALA A 473 -11.34 -2.92 -4.38
C ALA A 473 -12.41 -3.02 -5.48
N ASP A 474 -12.65 -1.92 -6.20
CA ASP A 474 -13.70 -1.90 -7.24
C ASP A 474 -13.26 -2.71 -8.47
N LEU A 475 -11.97 -2.84 -8.74
CA LEU A 475 -11.44 -3.73 -9.78
C LEU A 475 -11.52 -5.20 -9.36
N MET A 476 -11.11 -5.50 -8.12
CA MET A 476 -11.13 -6.86 -7.55
C MET A 476 -12.55 -7.45 -7.45
N MET A 477 -13.57 -6.59 -7.32
CA MET A 477 -14.98 -7.05 -7.33
C MET A 477 -15.50 -7.45 -8.70
N VAL A 478 -14.88 -6.99 -9.80
CA VAL A 478 -15.40 -7.18 -11.17
C VAL A 478 -14.54 -8.15 -11.97
N ALA A 479 -13.22 -8.06 -11.85
CA ALA A 479 -12.25 -8.83 -12.65
C ALA A 479 -11.06 -9.27 -11.78
N SER A 480 -11.35 -9.93 -10.65
CA SER A 480 -10.35 -10.27 -9.61
C SER A 480 -9.14 -11.01 -10.17
N ASN A 481 -9.35 -12.09 -10.90
CA ASN A 481 -8.26 -12.95 -11.38
C ASN A 481 -7.37 -12.21 -12.38
N GLU A 482 -7.96 -11.53 -13.35
CA GLU A 482 -7.23 -10.81 -14.41
C GLU A 482 -6.40 -9.67 -13.85
N VAL A 483 -6.96 -8.93 -12.88
CA VAL A 483 -6.29 -7.82 -12.20
C VAL A 483 -5.18 -8.34 -11.29
N GLU A 484 -5.42 -9.39 -10.51
CA GLU A 484 -4.41 -9.98 -9.63
C GLU A 484 -3.24 -10.54 -10.44
N ASP A 485 -3.50 -11.29 -11.51
CA ASP A 485 -2.46 -11.85 -12.39
C ASP A 485 -1.61 -10.75 -13.04
N ALA A 486 -2.23 -9.68 -13.55
CA ALA A 486 -1.51 -8.55 -14.12
C ALA A 486 -0.63 -7.85 -13.06
N ILE A 487 -1.17 -7.59 -11.86
CA ILE A 487 -0.42 -6.98 -10.76
C ILE A 487 0.77 -7.86 -10.37
N ILE A 488 0.58 -9.18 -10.24
CA ILE A 488 1.65 -10.12 -9.90
C ILE A 488 2.75 -10.09 -10.96
N ARG A 489 2.37 -10.18 -12.24
CA ARG A 489 3.32 -10.20 -13.36
C ARG A 489 4.15 -8.92 -13.41
N LEU A 490 3.51 -7.76 -13.28
CA LEU A 490 4.18 -6.46 -13.18
C LEU A 490 5.07 -6.40 -11.93
N ALA A 491 4.57 -6.78 -10.76
CA ALA A 491 5.33 -6.68 -9.52
C ALA A 491 6.61 -7.54 -9.52
N GLN A 492 6.62 -8.65 -10.25
CA GLN A 492 7.79 -9.52 -10.37
C GLN A 492 8.84 -9.00 -11.34
N MET A 493 8.45 -8.34 -12.43
CA MET A 493 9.36 -8.06 -13.54
C MET A 493 9.46 -6.59 -13.94
N ALA A 494 8.49 -5.75 -13.63
CA ALA A 494 8.37 -4.40 -14.19
C ALA A 494 9.50 -3.43 -13.77
N ARG A 495 10.16 -3.66 -12.63
CA ARG A 495 11.21 -2.78 -12.10
C ARG A 495 12.33 -2.50 -13.12
N ALA A 496 12.88 -3.53 -13.75
CA ALA A 496 13.96 -3.36 -14.73
C ALA A 496 13.47 -2.70 -16.03
N ALA A 497 12.19 -2.87 -16.37
CA ALA A 497 11.55 -2.23 -17.51
C ALA A 497 11.16 -0.75 -17.24
N GLY A 498 11.38 -0.23 -16.03
CA GLY A 498 11.02 1.13 -15.65
C GLY A 498 9.52 1.36 -15.49
N ILE A 499 8.79 0.33 -15.06
CA ILE A 499 7.34 0.39 -14.85
C ILE A 499 7.05 0.23 -13.36
N HIS A 500 6.28 1.14 -12.81
CA HIS A 500 6.01 1.25 -11.39
C HIS A 500 4.51 1.31 -11.13
N MET A 501 4.04 0.75 -10.00
CA MET A 501 2.62 0.74 -9.65
C MET A 501 2.37 1.41 -8.30
N ILE A 502 1.32 2.22 -8.23
CA ILE A 502 0.74 2.75 -7.01
C ILE A 502 -0.69 2.19 -6.92
N LEU A 503 -0.89 1.25 -6.01
CA LEU A 503 -2.17 0.58 -5.79
C LEU A 503 -2.82 1.17 -4.55
N ALA A 504 -3.97 1.81 -4.69
CA ALA A 504 -4.65 2.40 -3.56
C ALA A 504 -6.03 1.76 -3.31
N THR A 505 -6.47 1.76 -2.05
CA THR A 505 -7.81 1.30 -1.67
C THR A 505 -8.31 1.93 -0.38
N GLN A 506 -9.61 2.18 -0.31
CA GLN A 506 -10.31 2.59 0.91
C GLN A 506 -10.89 1.38 1.68
N ARG A 507 -10.82 0.17 1.10
CA ARG A 507 -11.33 -1.07 1.67
C ARG A 507 -10.19 -2.05 1.97
N PRO A 508 -9.52 -1.93 3.13
CA PRO A 508 -8.37 -2.77 3.48
C PRO A 508 -8.81 -4.18 3.95
N SER A 509 -9.57 -4.89 3.13
CA SER A 509 -9.97 -6.27 3.39
C SER A 509 -8.97 -7.27 2.80
N VAL A 510 -8.97 -8.51 3.31
CA VAL A 510 -8.08 -9.58 2.84
C VAL A 510 -8.39 -9.99 1.39
N ASP A 511 -9.64 -9.82 0.96
CA ASP A 511 -10.09 -10.12 -0.41
C ASP A 511 -9.58 -9.09 -1.44
N VAL A 512 -9.23 -7.89 -0.99
CA VAL A 512 -8.66 -6.82 -1.82
C VAL A 512 -7.14 -6.80 -1.73
N ILE A 513 -6.60 -6.81 -0.51
CA ILE A 513 -5.16 -6.86 -0.23
C ILE A 513 -4.79 -8.30 0.06
N THR A 514 -4.75 -9.13 -0.99
CA THR A 514 -4.49 -10.56 -0.88
C THR A 514 -3.06 -10.84 -0.37
N GLY A 515 -2.84 -12.04 0.14
CA GLY A 515 -1.50 -12.47 0.55
C GLY A 515 -0.49 -12.43 -0.59
N ILE A 516 -0.95 -12.65 -1.83
CA ILE A 516 -0.11 -12.66 -3.02
C ILE A 516 0.29 -11.23 -3.41
N ILE A 517 -0.65 -10.29 -3.40
CA ILE A 517 -0.35 -8.87 -3.62
C ILE A 517 0.65 -8.37 -2.57
N LYS A 518 0.44 -8.68 -1.29
CA LYS A 518 1.37 -8.28 -0.20
C LYS A 518 2.77 -8.84 -0.35
N ALA A 519 2.90 -10.06 -0.87
CA ALA A 519 4.20 -10.69 -1.09
C ALA A 519 5.01 -10.01 -2.21
N ASN A 520 4.33 -9.43 -3.19
CA ASN A 520 4.92 -8.82 -4.37
C ASN A 520 5.02 -7.28 -4.30
N VAL A 521 4.22 -6.64 -3.43
CA VAL A 521 4.22 -5.18 -3.19
C VAL A 521 4.66 -4.91 -1.74
N PRO A 522 5.97 -4.87 -1.47
CA PRO A 522 6.49 -4.79 -0.11
C PRO A 522 6.44 -3.38 0.52
N SER A 523 6.46 -2.31 -0.31
CA SER A 523 6.38 -0.94 0.20
C SER A 523 4.93 -0.55 0.44
N ARG A 524 4.63 -0.02 1.63
CA ARG A 524 3.24 0.22 2.04
C ARG A 524 3.07 1.51 2.80
N ILE A 525 1.95 2.16 2.58
CA ILE A 525 1.47 3.30 3.36
C ILE A 525 0.11 2.95 3.94
N ALA A 526 -0.01 2.99 5.26
CA ALA A 526 -1.28 2.87 5.95
C ALA A 526 -1.69 4.23 6.52
N PHE A 527 -2.78 4.77 6.04
CA PHE A 527 -3.50 5.87 6.68
C PHE A 527 -4.39 5.35 7.81
N ALA A 528 -5.06 6.25 8.52
CA ALA A 528 -5.96 5.88 9.60
C ALA A 528 -7.03 4.89 9.14
N VAL A 529 -7.22 3.84 9.93
CA VAL A 529 -8.22 2.79 9.74
C VAL A 529 -9.05 2.61 11.00
N SER A 530 -10.20 1.93 10.89
CA SER A 530 -11.13 1.76 12.00
C SER A 530 -10.77 0.62 12.95
N SER A 531 -9.95 -0.34 12.52
CA SER A 531 -9.62 -1.52 13.31
C SER A 531 -8.16 -1.94 13.22
N GLY A 532 -7.65 -2.57 14.29
CA GLY A 532 -6.33 -3.19 14.27
C GLY A 532 -6.20 -4.36 13.30
N THR A 533 -7.32 -4.97 12.87
CA THR A 533 -7.35 -5.99 11.83
C THR A 533 -7.01 -5.38 10.49
N ASP A 534 -7.60 -4.24 10.16
CA ASP A 534 -7.33 -3.50 8.93
C ASP A 534 -5.86 -3.05 8.88
N SER A 535 -5.33 -2.55 10.01
CA SER A 535 -3.91 -2.21 10.12
C SER A 535 -3.01 -3.41 9.77
N ARG A 536 -3.30 -4.59 10.34
CA ARG A 536 -2.54 -5.81 10.01
C ARG A 536 -2.70 -6.22 8.54
N THR A 537 -3.86 -6.02 7.96
CA THR A 537 -4.08 -6.33 6.54
C THR A 537 -3.16 -5.49 5.67
N ILE A 538 -2.92 -4.21 6.02
CA ILE A 538 -2.09 -3.31 5.22
C ILE A 538 -0.59 -3.51 5.52
N ILE A 539 -0.18 -3.35 6.78
CA ILE A 539 1.25 -3.24 7.19
C ILE A 539 1.74 -4.41 8.05
N ASP A 540 1.00 -5.50 8.12
CA ASP A 540 1.29 -6.71 8.93
C ASP A 540 1.49 -6.44 10.44
N SER A 541 1.15 -5.24 10.92
CA SER A 541 1.29 -4.81 12.31
C SER A 541 0.13 -3.91 12.74
N HIS A 542 -0.06 -3.76 14.04
CA HIS A 542 -0.96 -2.77 14.61
C HIS A 542 -0.35 -1.36 14.54
N GLY A 543 -1.20 -0.34 14.59
CA GLY A 543 -0.81 1.06 14.75
C GLY A 543 -1.56 2.02 13.84
N ALA A 544 -2.05 1.59 12.67
CA ALA A 544 -2.81 2.47 11.78
C ALA A 544 -4.20 2.81 12.37
N GLU A 545 -4.75 2.00 13.26
CA GLU A 545 -5.97 2.29 14.03
C GLU A 545 -5.78 3.39 15.09
N LYS A 546 -4.51 3.75 15.39
CA LYS A 546 -4.13 4.80 16.34
C LYS A 546 -3.72 6.11 15.66
N LEU A 547 -3.88 6.20 14.34
CA LEU A 547 -3.58 7.40 13.56
C LEU A 547 -4.72 8.43 13.67
N LEU A 548 -4.34 9.69 13.54
CA LEU A 548 -5.25 10.83 13.74
C LEU A 548 -6.11 11.16 12.51
N GLY A 549 -5.80 10.55 11.35
CA GLY A 549 -6.38 10.94 10.06
C GLY A 549 -5.74 12.21 9.50
N ARG A 550 -6.35 12.82 8.48
CA ARG A 550 -5.89 14.08 7.86
C ARG A 550 -4.42 14.05 7.42
N GLY A 551 -4.00 12.94 6.81
CA GLY A 551 -2.64 12.78 6.30
C GLY A 551 -1.66 12.12 7.28
N ASP A 552 -2.05 11.84 8.53
CA ASP A 552 -1.24 11.04 9.45
C ASP A 552 -1.18 9.59 8.96
N MET A 553 0.02 9.09 8.71
CA MET A 553 0.24 7.78 8.08
C MET A 553 1.40 7.01 8.68
N LEU A 554 1.39 5.71 8.49
CA LEU A 554 2.51 4.81 8.73
C LEU A 554 3.10 4.38 7.40
N TYR A 555 4.34 4.77 7.13
CA TYR A 555 5.09 4.40 5.94
C TYR A 555 6.06 3.26 6.23
N LEU A 556 5.92 2.16 5.52
CA LEU A 556 6.78 0.97 5.59
C LEU A 556 7.53 0.83 4.26
N PRO A 557 8.75 1.36 4.13
CA PRO A 557 9.57 1.17 2.95
C PRO A 557 10.07 -0.26 2.83
N MET A 558 10.36 -0.69 1.61
CA MET A 558 10.93 -2.02 1.34
C MET A 558 12.25 -2.22 2.09
N GLY A 559 12.37 -3.36 2.80
CA GLY A 559 13.56 -3.72 3.58
C GLY A 559 13.51 -3.29 5.04
N GLU A 560 12.58 -2.43 5.43
CA GLU A 560 12.39 -2.06 6.83
C GLU A 560 11.39 -2.99 7.52
N ASN A 561 11.62 -3.26 8.80
CA ASN A 561 10.75 -4.14 9.60
C ASN A 561 9.73 -3.38 10.45
N LYS A 562 9.87 -2.05 10.55
CA LYS A 562 8.97 -1.19 11.32
C LYS A 562 8.57 0.01 10.51
N PRO A 563 7.29 0.39 10.55
CA PRO A 563 6.83 1.58 9.85
C PRO A 563 7.30 2.86 10.53
N ILE A 564 7.54 3.89 9.72
CA ILE A 564 7.85 5.25 10.15
C ILE A 564 6.53 6.02 10.16
N ARG A 565 6.25 6.77 11.24
CA ARG A 565 5.10 7.67 11.28
C ARG A 565 5.44 8.97 10.57
N VAL A 566 4.62 9.36 9.62
CA VAL A 566 4.81 10.54 8.78
C VAL A 566 3.51 11.34 8.75
N GLN A 567 3.60 12.65 8.98
CA GLN A 567 2.52 13.57 8.64
C GLN A 567 2.63 13.91 7.16
N GLY A 568 1.67 13.47 6.38
CA GLY A 568 1.61 13.69 4.93
C GLY A 568 1.52 15.17 4.58
N ALA A 569 2.16 15.54 3.50
CA ALA A 569 2.07 16.87 2.95
C ALA A 569 0.65 17.13 2.40
N PHE A 570 0.12 18.30 2.71
CA PHE A 570 -1.20 18.71 2.25
C PHE A 570 -1.07 19.56 0.99
N ILE A 571 -1.80 19.15 -0.04
CA ILE A 571 -2.03 19.90 -1.26
C ILE A 571 -3.52 20.08 -1.45
N SER A 572 -3.96 21.28 -1.79
CA SER A 572 -5.37 21.60 -2.05
C SER A 572 -5.74 21.31 -3.51
N ASP A 573 -7.05 21.10 -3.77
CA ASP A 573 -7.55 20.89 -5.13
C ASP A 573 -7.22 22.08 -6.05
N GLY A 574 -7.27 23.31 -5.54
CA GLY A 574 -6.92 24.50 -6.30
C GLY A 574 -5.43 24.58 -6.68
N GLU A 575 -4.53 24.01 -5.86
CA GLU A 575 -3.10 23.89 -6.21
C GLU A 575 -2.91 22.85 -7.32
N VAL A 576 -3.60 21.72 -7.23
CA VAL A 576 -3.58 20.67 -8.27
C VAL A 576 -4.08 21.23 -9.59
N GLU A 577 -5.22 21.94 -9.60
CA GLU A 577 -5.79 22.57 -10.79
C GLU A 577 -4.82 23.59 -11.43
N ARG A 578 -4.12 24.40 -10.64
CA ARG A 578 -3.11 25.34 -11.16
C ARG A 578 -1.96 24.63 -11.84
N ILE A 579 -1.45 23.55 -11.25
CA ILE A 579 -0.38 22.74 -11.84
C ILE A 579 -0.85 22.06 -13.13
N VAL A 580 -2.01 21.39 -13.10
CA VAL A 580 -2.59 20.73 -14.28
C VAL A 580 -2.81 21.74 -15.40
N LYS A 581 -3.37 22.89 -15.11
CA LYS A 581 -3.57 23.95 -16.10
C LYS A 581 -2.25 24.43 -16.70
N PHE A 582 -1.24 24.67 -15.86
CA PHE A 582 0.10 25.08 -16.34
C PHE A 582 0.71 24.07 -17.31
N VAL A 583 0.54 22.79 -17.04
CA VAL A 583 1.05 21.68 -17.86
C VAL A 583 0.26 21.55 -19.16
N THR A 584 -1.08 21.61 -19.11
CA THR A 584 -1.96 21.46 -20.27
C THR A 584 -1.93 22.68 -21.20
N ASP A 585 -1.69 23.89 -20.67
CA ASP A 585 -1.55 25.10 -21.48
C ASP A 585 -0.27 25.07 -22.35
N GLN A 586 0.75 24.30 -21.99
CA GLN A 586 1.98 24.14 -22.75
C GLN A 586 1.86 23.07 -23.83
N MET A 587 1.31 21.91 -23.50
CA MET A 587 1.18 20.77 -24.38
C MET A 587 -0.07 19.97 -24.00
N GLY A 588 -0.91 19.65 -24.99
CA GLY A 588 -2.06 18.76 -24.80
C GLY A 588 -1.65 17.30 -24.69
N ALA A 589 -2.56 16.45 -24.23
CA ALA A 589 -2.33 15.02 -24.19
C ALA A 589 -2.21 14.45 -25.61
N ASN A 590 -1.16 13.69 -25.83
CA ASN A 590 -1.00 12.81 -26.99
C ASN A 590 -1.15 11.38 -26.52
N TYR A 591 -2.37 10.83 -26.67
CA TYR A 591 -2.67 9.49 -26.17
C TYR A 591 -2.08 8.42 -27.08
N ASP A 592 -1.53 7.36 -26.50
CA ASP A 592 -1.04 6.20 -27.25
C ASP A 592 -2.22 5.40 -27.82
N GLU A 593 -2.35 5.35 -29.14
CA GLU A 593 -3.43 4.65 -29.83
C GLU A 593 -3.47 3.15 -29.50
N LYS A 594 -2.31 2.52 -29.28
CA LYS A 594 -2.23 1.10 -28.87
C LYS A 594 -2.78 0.86 -27.48
N MET A 595 -2.58 1.83 -26.57
CA MET A 595 -3.17 1.80 -25.25
C MET A 595 -4.65 2.17 -25.23
N MET A 596 -5.12 2.97 -26.21
CA MET A 596 -6.53 3.38 -26.32
C MET A 596 -7.46 2.31 -26.89
N ASN A 597 -6.98 1.47 -27.82
CA ASN A 597 -7.79 0.41 -28.46
C ASN A 597 -8.13 -0.70 -27.46
N LEU A 598 -8.90 -0.34 -26.43
CA LEU A 598 -9.60 -1.26 -25.56
C LEU A 598 -10.84 -1.74 -26.33
N GLU A 599 -10.65 -2.67 -27.27
CA GLU A 599 -11.76 -3.28 -28.00
C GLU A 599 -12.76 -3.82 -26.97
N GLU A 600 -14.04 -3.54 -27.22
CA GLU A 600 -15.12 -4.35 -26.70
C GLU A 600 -14.97 -5.72 -27.38
N GLU A 601 -14.05 -6.55 -26.92
CA GLU A 601 -14.17 -7.97 -27.21
C GLU A 601 -15.55 -8.37 -26.69
N ALA A 602 -16.49 -8.56 -27.61
CA ALA A 602 -17.61 -9.44 -27.40
C ALA A 602 -17.02 -10.68 -26.70
N PRO A 603 -17.70 -11.24 -25.67
CA PRO A 603 -17.13 -12.33 -24.89
C PRO A 603 -16.53 -13.32 -25.89
N SER A 604 -15.22 -13.36 -25.97
CA SER A 604 -14.50 -14.38 -26.72
C SER A 604 -14.95 -15.65 -26.06
N GLU A 605 -15.78 -16.38 -26.78
CA GLU A 605 -15.96 -17.81 -26.53
C GLU A 605 -14.55 -18.31 -26.32
N SER A 606 -14.25 -18.68 -25.09
CA SER A 606 -12.97 -19.27 -24.73
C SER A 606 -12.71 -20.34 -25.77
N ASN A 607 -11.78 -20.11 -26.68
CA ASN A 607 -11.14 -21.16 -27.44
C ASN A 607 -10.43 -22.01 -26.39
N ASN A 608 -11.21 -22.85 -25.72
CA ASN A 608 -10.73 -24.04 -25.08
C ASN A 608 -10.14 -24.89 -26.19
N ASP A 609 -8.87 -24.74 -26.45
CA ASP A 609 -8.04 -25.65 -27.25
C ASP A 609 -7.83 -26.97 -26.45
N TYR A 610 -8.96 -27.49 -25.93
CA TYR A 610 -9.06 -28.90 -25.61
C TYR A 610 -9.34 -29.59 -26.94
N PRO A 611 -8.62 -30.67 -27.28
CA PRO A 611 -8.93 -31.44 -28.47
C PRO A 611 -10.42 -31.76 -28.40
N GLN A 612 -11.19 -31.19 -29.32
CA GLN A 612 -12.63 -31.43 -29.41
C GLN A 612 -12.83 -32.93 -29.58
N ASP A 613 -13.65 -33.53 -28.71
CA ASP A 613 -14.06 -34.91 -28.83
C ASP A 613 -14.67 -35.09 -30.21
N GLU A 614 -14.32 -36.18 -30.94
CA GLU A 614 -14.82 -36.49 -32.28
C GLU A 614 -16.35 -36.48 -32.34
N LEU A 615 -17.03 -36.66 -31.20
CA LEU A 615 -18.49 -36.67 -31.07
C LEU A 615 -19.11 -35.28 -30.79
N TYR A 616 -18.30 -34.21 -30.60
CA TYR A 616 -18.82 -32.88 -30.21
C TYR A 616 -19.75 -32.28 -31.26
N GLU A 617 -19.42 -32.36 -32.56
CA GLU A 617 -20.25 -31.82 -33.64
C GLU A 617 -21.54 -32.63 -33.84
N GLU A 618 -21.48 -33.94 -33.65
CA GLU A 618 -22.69 -34.81 -33.70
C GLU A 618 -23.62 -34.52 -32.52
N ALA A 619 -23.09 -34.38 -31.32
CA ALA A 619 -23.87 -34.02 -30.14
C ALA A 619 -24.51 -32.64 -30.26
N LYS A 620 -23.80 -31.65 -30.79
CA LYS A 620 -24.29 -30.31 -31.06
C LYS A 620 -25.42 -30.31 -32.09
N ALA A 621 -25.27 -31.06 -33.18
CA ALA A 621 -26.30 -31.20 -34.19
C ALA A 621 -27.57 -31.83 -33.60
N LEU A 622 -27.44 -32.86 -32.77
CA LEU A 622 -28.54 -33.55 -32.12
C LEU A 622 -29.28 -32.65 -31.11
N VAL A 623 -28.58 -31.84 -30.34
CA VAL A 623 -29.18 -30.87 -29.41
C VAL A 623 -29.95 -29.77 -30.15
N VAL A 624 -29.42 -29.30 -31.28
CA VAL A 624 -30.12 -28.32 -32.15
C VAL A 624 -31.38 -28.90 -32.75
N GLU A 625 -31.34 -30.17 -33.20
CA GLU A 625 -32.49 -30.86 -33.78
C GLU A 625 -33.57 -31.16 -32.73
N MET A 626 -33.18 -31.62 -31.56
CA MET A 626 -34.11 -32.00 -30.49
C MET A 626 -34.55 -30.82 -29.57
N GLN A 627 -33.90 -29.67 -29.65
CA GLN A 627 -34.14 -28.48 -28.83
C GLN A 627 -34.14 -28.75 -27.30
N THR A 628 -33.53 -29.83 -26.90
CA THR A 628 -33.39 -30.21 -25.48
C THR A 628 -32.02 -30.82 -25.24
N ALA A 629 -31.38 -30.37 -24.17
CA ALA A 629 -30.19 -31.00 -23.62
C ALA A 629 -30.48 -31.41 -22.18
N SER A 630 -30.41 -32.71 -21.91
CA SER A 630 -30.49 -33.26 -20.55
C SER A 630 -29.24 -34.05 -20.26
N VAL A 631 -28.60 -33.75 -19.12
CA VAL A 631 -27.51 -34.56 -18.58
C VAL A 631 -28.09 -35.70 -17.77
#